data_3b5cba85bce02139e925f74ab051b280
#
_entry.id   3b5cba85bce02139e925f74ab051b280
#
_cell.length_a   1.000
_cell.length_b   1.000
_cell.length_c   1.000
_cell.angle_alpha   90.00
_cell.angle_beta   90.00
_cell.angle_gamma   90.00
#
_symmetry.space_group_name_H-M   'P 1'
#
loop_
_entity.id
_entity.type
_entity.pdbx_description
1 polymer ?
#
loop_
_entity_poly.entity_id
_entity_poly.type
_entity_poly.pdbx_seq_one_letter_code
_entity_poly.pdbx_strand_id
1 'polypeptide(L)'
;RVMKAKLPPEVRTGDGSELATKDIFICSNCGACHEGEVERCHACNSPMAGEVPVQRTLRIDNVEAAPADRITANDEERVRQGFDIQTVFSWPRKDGRLQVTEADFRCGETSILALQYANSAEISRINKGLKRRKNQTVFGFNIDPRSGYWAKSEDEEPDVDVPPDVVRPVRIVPIVRDRKNALLLRFLDPDAYAPETIATVQHALLRGIAVTYQLEEGEILGEPLPARDNRRSILAYEATEGGAGVLNRLVEDAHALGKVAREALSLMHFDKVDDAIAAGDASLLVDRDSGACVRGCYRCLLSYFNQPDHELIDRASAEAKQMLIDLARGEIVLAAGSSRHAGVDGWDAAFKDAGIPAPDGASVSFADQEMRFAWRTHFVAACTSALSEAAREIADTKGWTLFELPETCADGVPDALISMFKD
;
A
#
# COMPACT_ATOMS: atom_id res chain seq x y z
N ARG A 1 1.79 22.34 17.25
CA ARG A 1 0.37 22.50 16.91
C ARG A 1 0.24 23.07 15.50
N VAL A 2 -0.56 22.44 14.63
CA VAL A 2 -0.90 22.99 13.33
C VAL A 2 -1.87 24.16 13.54
N MET A 3 -1.49 25.34 13.10
CA MET A 3 -2.26 26.57 13.32
C MET A 3 -3.09 26.95 12.10
N LYS A 4 -2.56 26.70 10.89
CA LYS A 4 -3.13 27.19 9.65
C LYS A 4 -2.82 26.26 8.50
N ALA A 5 -3.79 26.01 7.64
CA ALA A 5 -3.59 25.38 6.34
C ALA A 5 -3.23 26.45 5.31
N LYS A 6 -2.21 26.19 4.51
CA LYS A 6 -1.89 27.05 3.35
C LYS A 6 -2.78 26.65 2.19
N LEU A 7 -3.93 27.32 2.08
CA LEU A 7 -4.91 27.09 1.03
C LEU A 7 -4.49 27.85 -0.25
N PRO A 8 -4.14 27.14 -1.34
CA PRO A 8 -3.83 27.78 -2.59
C PRO A 8 -5.08 28.46 -3.19
N PRO A 9 -4.92 29.48 -4.06
CA PRO A 9 -6.05 30.20 -4.64
C PRO A 9 -7.05 29.31 -5.38
N GLU A 10 -6.56 28.24 -6.01
CA GLU A 10 -7.35 27.30 -6.84
C GLU A 10 -8.39 26.50 -6.05
N VAL A 11 -8.19 26.34 -4.74
CA VAL A 11 -9.15 25.62 -3.89
C VAL A 11 -10.25 26.53 -3.34
N ARG A 12 -10.15 27.85 -3.57
CA ARG A 12 -11.17 28.80 -3.15
C ARG A 12 -12.17 29.03 -4.27
N THR A 13 -13.45 29.00 -3.92
CA THR A 13 -14.55 29.23 -4.86
C THR A 13 -15.35 30.49 -4.54
N GLY A 14 -16.04 31.02 -5.52
CA GLY A 14 -16.82 32.25 -5.37
C GLY A 14 -15.97 33.46 -4.99
N ASP A 15 -16.35 34.16 -3.95
CA ASP A 15 -15.65 35.32 -3.36
C ASP A 15 -14.54 34.91 -2.36
N GLY A 16 -14.19 33.62 -2.31
CA GLY A 16 -13.25 33.05 -1.36
C GLY A 16 -13.89 32.64 -0.03
N SER A 17 -15.21 32.61 0.05
CA SER A 17 -15.95 32.16 1.24
C SER A 17 -16.19 30.66 1.25
N GLU A 18 -15.94 29.96 0.15
CA GLU A 18 -16.13 28.52 -0.01
C GLU A 18 -14.83 27.84 -0.47
N LEU A 19 -14.78 26.51 -0.32
CA LEU A 19 -13.66 25.68 -0.72
C LEU A 19 -14.11 24.58 -1.70
N ALA A 20 -13.32 24.34 -2.75
CA ALA A 20 -13.51 23.29 -3.71
C ALA A 20 -13.21 21.91 -3.05
N THR A 21 -14.19 21.36 -2.40
CA THR A 21 -14.11 20.03 -1.76
C THR A 21 -14.62 18.95 -2.69
N LYS A 22 -14.19 17.71 -2.46
CA LYS A 22 -14.68 16.53 -3.17
C LYS A 22 -15.28 15.54 -2.20
N ASP A 23 -16.31 14.83 -2.65
CA ASP A 23 -16.85 13.69 -1.94
C ASP A 23 -16.17 12.42 -2.46
N ILE A 24 -15.82 11.51 -1.57
CA ILE A 24 -15.19 10.24 -1.91
C ILE A 24 -16.00 9.08 -1.33
N PHE A 25 -16.01 7.97 -2.05
CA PHE A 25 -16.66 6.73 -1.66
C PHE A 25 -15.60 5.69 -1.32
N ILE A 26 -15.78 5.00 -0.20
CA ILE A 26 -14.84 3.99 0.27
C ILE A 26 -15.54 2.64 0.25
N CYS A 27 -14.95 1.67 -0.43
CA CYS A 27 -15.49 0.32 -0.45
C CYS A 27 -15.40 -0.32 0.92
N SER A 28 -16.54 -0.69 1.50
CA SER A 28 -16.62 -1.36 2.82
C SER A 28 -16.01 -2.75 2.83
N ASN A 29 -15.79 -3.37 1.66
CA ASN A 29 -15.18 -4.69 1.55
C ASN A 29 -13.64 -4.66 1.46
N CYS A 30 -13.04 -3.72 0.72
CA CYS A 30 -11.59 -3.73 0.51
C CYS A 30 -10.87 -2.42 0.84
N GLY A 31 -11.60 -1.33 1.13
CA GLY A 31 -10.99 -0.03 1.45
C GLY A 31 -10.54 0.78 0.24
N ALA A 32 -10.84 0.36 -0.99
CA ALA A 32 -10.55 1.15 -2.19
C ALA A 32 -11.35 2.46 -2.20
N CYS A 33 -10.69 3.54 -2.61
CA CYS A 33 -11.27 4.88 -2.69
C CYS A 33 -11.70 5.22 -4.13
N HIS A 34 -12.86 5.84 -4.27
CA HIS A 34 -13.43 6.27 -5.55
C HIS A 34 -13.80 7.75 -5.49
N GLU A 35 -13.38 8.54 -6.49
CA GLU A 35 -13.79 9.93 -6.66
C GLU A 35 -15.12 9.98 -7.41
N GLY A 36 -16.25 9.81 -6.72
CA GLY A 36 -17.59 9.77 -7.27
C GLY A 36 -18.27 8.41 -7.12
N GLU A 37 -19.57 8.38 -7.40
CA GLU A 37 -20.37 7.17 -7.36
C GLU A 37 -19.96 6.18 -8.44
N VAL A 38 -19.82 4.92 -8.05
CA VAL A 38 -19.57 3.80 -8.94
C VAL A 38 -20.50 2.65 -8.58
N GLU A 39 -20.98 1.90 -9.55
CA GLU A 39 -21.87 0.77 -9.29
C GLU A 39 -21.15 -0.38 -8.61
N ARG A 40 -19.87 -0.60 -8.96
CA ARG A 40 -19.00 -1.63 -8.41
C ARG A 40 -17.62 -1.11 -8.10
N CYS A 41 -17.05 -1.61 -7.02
CA CYS A 41 -15.69 -1.31 -6.64
C CYS A 41 -14.70 -1.79 -7.72
N HIS A 42 -13.82 -0.90 -8.14
CA HIS A 42 -12.84 -1.20 -9.18
C HIS A 42 -11.76 -2.19 -8.75
N ALA A 43 -11.51 -2.32 -7.43
CA ALA A 43 -10.48 -3.20 -6.90
C ALA A 43 -11.01 -4.61 -6.60
N CYS A 44 -12.18 -4.75 -5.99
CA CYS A 44 -12.70 -6.06 -5.57
C CYS A 44 -14.03 -6.46 -6.21
N ASN A 45 -14.55 -5.62 -7.10
CA ASN A 45 -15.82 -5.82 -7.83
C ASN A 45 -17.08 -5.96 -6.94
N SER A 46 -16.98 -5.65 -5.64
CA SER A 46 -18.14 -5.62 -4.75
C SER A 46 -19.09 -4.50 -5.14
N PRO A 47 -20.43 -4.68 -4.94
CA PRO A 47 -21.39 -3.61 -5.18
C PRO A 47 -21.11 -2.42 -4.24
N MET A 48 -21.22 -1.21 -4.76
CA MET A 48 -21.02 0.04 -4.00
C MET A 48 -22.36 0.71 -3.64
N ALA A 49 -23.48 0.08 -3.97
CA ALA A 49 -24.80 0.60 -3.63
C ALA A 49 -24.98 0.69 -2.11
N GLY A 50 -25.33 1.88 -1.61
CA GLY A 50 -25.53 2.14 -0.18
C GLY A 50 -24.29 2.61 0.56
N GLU A 51 -23.12 2.69 -0.08
CA GLU A 51 -21.94 3.30 0.54
C GLU A 51 -22.15 4.80 0.76
N VAL A 52 -21.88 5.25 1.97
CA VAL A 52 -22.03 6.66 2.34
C VAL A 52 -20.72 7.39 2.05
N PRO A 53 -20.77 8.50 1.27
CA PRO A 53 -19.56 9.23 0.96
C PRO A 53 -18.96 9.92 2.19
N VAL A 54 -17.64 9.98 2.24
CA VAL A 54 -16.93 10.94 3.08
C VAL A 54 -16.98 12.28 2.36
N GLN A 55 -17.84 13.14 2.86
CA GLN A 55 -18.13 14.42 2.24
C GLN A 55 -17.05 15.47 2.52
N ARG A 56 -16.94 16.45 1.64
CA ARG A 56 -16.10 17.65 1.81
C ARG A 56 -14.62 17.35 2.07
N THR A 57 -14.07 16.34 1.40
CA THR A 57 -12.63 16.09 1.50
C THR A 57 -11.85 17.20 0.80
N LEU A 58 -10.80 17.66 1.45
CA LEU A 58 -9.89 18.67 0.92
C LEU A 58 -8.44 18.23 1.10
N ARG A 59 -7.69 18.23 0.00
CA ARG A 59 -6.26 17.96 0.03
C ARG A 59 -5.53 19.17 0.63
N ILE A 60 -4.71 18.90 1.65
CA ILE A 60 -3.86 19.91 2.30
C ILE A 60 -2.41 19.46 2.15
N ASP A 61 -1.66 20.18 1.31
CA ASP A 61 -0.26 19.86 1.06
C ASP A 61 0.69 20.61 2.01
N ASN A 62 0.32 21.82 2.44
CA ASN A 62 1.17 22.67 3.25
C ASN A 62 0.42 23.24 4.46
N VAL A 63 1.12 23.29 5.59
CA VAL A 63 0.59 23.86 6.84
C VAL A 63 1.61 24.78 7.51
N GLU A 64 1.12 25.70 8.33
CA GLU A 64 1.93 26.46 9.27
C GLU A 64 1.74 25.88 10.67
N ALA A 65 2.84 25.60 11.35
CA ALA A 65 2.84 25.07 12.70
C ALA A 65 3.46 26.06 13.68
N ALA A 66 2.96 26.07 14.90
CA ALA A 66 3.57 26.77 16.03
C ALA A 66 4.06 25.78 17.07
N PRO A 67 5.07 26.13 17.89
CA PRO A 67 5.45 25.35 19.05
C PRO A 67 4.22 25.06 19.92
N ALA A 68 4.15 23.86 20.45
CA ALA A 68 3.12 23.44 21.40
C ALA A 68 3.78 23.06 22.71
N ASP A 69 3.00 23.01 23.78
CA ASP A 69 3.43 22.44 25.04
C ASP A 69 3.92 21.02 24.84
N ARG A 70 4.78 20.53 25.73
CA ARG A 70 5.34 19.20 25.67
C ARG A 70 4.26 18.15 25.47
N ILE A 71 4.43 17.31 24.45
CA ILE A 71 3.62 16.13 24.27
C ILE A 71 3.99 15.16 25.41
N THR A 72 2.99 14.53 26.01
CA THR A 72 3.22 13.49 27.02
C THR A 72 4.10 12.36 26.46
N ALA A 73 4.99 11.83 27.28
CA ALA A 73 5.78 10.64 26.94
C ALA A 73 4.94 9.35 27.06
N ASN A 74 3.75 9.42 27.64
CA ASN A 74 2.85 8.28 27.76
C ASN A 74 2.18 7.98 26.42
N ASP A 75 2.53 6.83 25.85
CA ASP A 75 2.03 6.40 24.53
C ASP A 75 0.52 6.12 24.53
N GLU A 76 -0.02 5.55 25.62
CA GLU A 76 -1.46 5.33 25.75
C GLU A 76 -2.25 6.65 25.72
N GLU A 77 -1.73 7.67 26.37
CA GLU A 77 -2.36 8.98 26.38
C GLU A 77 -2.32 9.64 24.99
N ARG A 78 -1.19 9.50 24.27
CA ARG A 78 -1.06 9.98 22.88
C ARG A 78 -2.02 9.26 21.93
N VAL A 79 -2.15 7.95 22.05
CA VAL A 79 -3.10 7.16 21.23
C VAL A 79 -4.54 7.53 21.54
N ARG A 80 -4.86 7.78 22.80
CA ARG A 80 -6.21 8.20 23.23
C ARG A 80 -6.58 9.61 22.79
N GLN A 81 -5.61 10.53 22.72
CA GLN A 81 -5.82 11.93 22.30
C GLN A 81 -5.65 12.12 20.78
N GLY A 82 -5.35 11.04 20.06
CA GLY A 82 -5.03 11.07 18.66
C GLY A 82 -6.21 11.35 17.73
N PHE A 83 -5.88 11.50 16.46
CA PHE A 83 -6.83 11.66 15.38
C PHE A 83 -7.38 10.31 14.91
N ASP A 84 -8.61 10.31 14.40
CA ASP A 84 -9.23 9.21 13.72
C ASP A 84 -8.80 9.25 12.24
N ILE A 85 -7.75 8.50 11.92
CA ILE A 85 -7.17 8.45 10.58
C ILE A 85 -7.59 7.15 9.93
N GLN A 86 -8.18 7.25 8.75
CA GLN A 86 -8.46 6.11 7.88
C GLN A 86 -7.53 6.13 6.67
N THR A 87 -6.85 5.01 6.43
CA THR A 87 -6.07 4.79 5.23
C THR A 87 -6.96 4.15 4.16
N VAL A 88 -6.88 4.65 2.95
CA VAL A 88 -7.56 4.12 1.76
C VAL A 88 -6.60 4.13 0.59
N PHE A 89 -6.92 3.40 -0.47
CA PHE A 89 -6.07 3.33 -1.66
C PHE A 89 -6.86 3.45 -2.95
N SER A 90 -6.15 3.85 -4.01
CA SER A 90 -6.67 3.79 -5.37
C SER A 90 -5.60 3.22 -6.30
N TRP A 91 -5.99 2.26 -7.15
CA TRP A 91 -5.08 1.70 -8.13
C TRP A 91 -4.85 2.66 -9.30
N PRO A 92 -3.63 2.72 -9.84
CA PRO A 92 -3.33 3.55 -11.01
C PRO A 92 -4.13 3.07 -12.22
N ARG A 93 -4.51 4.02 -13.08
CA ARG A 93 -5.25 3.77 -14.30
C ARG A 93 -4.55 4.39 -15.49
N LYS A 94 -4.55 3.67 -16.60
CA LYS A 94 -4.12 4.16 -17.91
C LYS A 94 -5.19 3.80 -18.91
N ASP A 95 -5.67 4.78 -19.67
CA ASP A 95 -6.71 4.58 -20.70
C ASP A 95 -7.97 3.87 -20.16
N GLY A 96 -8.40 4.21 -18.95
CA GLY A 96 -9.55 3.61 -18.26
C GLY A 96 -9.32 2.22 -17.66
N ARG A 97 -8.18 1.56 -17.93
CA ARG A 97 -7.83 0.25 -17.41
C ARG A 97 -6.98 0.36 -16.14
N LEU A 98 -7.22 -0.53 -15.19
CA LEU A 98 -6.38 -0.65 -13.99
C LEU A 98 -5.00 -1.17 -14.38
N GLN A 99 -3.97 -0.58 -13.77
CA GLN A 99 -2.58 -1.01 -13.90
C GLN A 99 -2.20 -1.81 -12.65
N VAL A 100 -2.69 -3.04 -12.57
CA VAL A 100 -2.46 -3.94 -11.44
C VAL A 100 -2.05 -5.31 -11.92
N THR A 101 -1.17 -5.95 -11.18
CA THR A 101 -0.90 -7.39 -11.30
C THR A 101 -1.81 -8.12 -10.33
N GLU A 102 -2.62 -9.04 -10.83
CA GLU A 102 -3.55 -9.84 -10.03
C GLU A 102 -3.06 -11.28 -9.92
N ALA A 103 -3.16 -11.84 -8.73
CA ALA A 103 -2.80 -13.21 -8.45
C ALA A 103 -3.68 -13.81 -7.35
N ASP A 104 -3.81 -15.13 -7.36
CA ASP A 104 -4.36 -15.90 -6.25
C ASP A 104 -3.24 -16.56 -5.46
N PHE A 105 -3.37 -16.58 -4.16
CA PHE A 105 -2.53 -17.43 -3.32
C PHE A 105 -3.27 -18.71 -2.97
N ARG A 106 -2.69 -19.86 -3.28
CA ARG A 106 -3.31 -21.17 -3.12
C ARG A 106 -2.47 -22.09 -2.25
N CYS A 107 -3.13 -22.83 -1.38
CA CYS A 107 -2.56 -24.00 -0.70
C CYS A 107 -3.24 -25.27 -1.24
N GLY A 108 -2.55 -25.99 -2.09
CA GLY A 108 -3.15 -27.08 -2.88
C GLY A 108 -4.22 -26.52 -3.84
N GLU A 109 -5.43 -27.04 -3.77
CA GLU A 109 -6.57 -26.59 -4.59
C GLU A 109 -7.34 -25.41 -3.97
N THR A 110 -7.06 -25.06 -2.71
CA THR A 110 -7.80 -24.02 -1.99
C THR A 110 -7.13 -22.65 -2.17
N SER A 111 -7.87 -21.69 -2.72
CA SER A 111 -7.46 -20.28 -2.72
C SER A 111 -7.71 -19.67 -1.34
N ILE A 112 -6.69 -18.99 -0.78
CA ILE A 112 -6.73 -18.37 0.56
C ILE A 112 -6.79 -16.86 0.43
N LEU A 113 -5.95 -16.27 -0.44
CA LEU A 113 -5.84 -14.83 -0.63
C LEU A 113 -6.00 -14.49 -2.11
N ALA A 114 -6.61 -13.34 -2.39
CA ALA A 114 -6.48 -12.65 -3.66
C ALA A 114 -5.46 -11.51 -3.48
N LEU A 115 -4.50 -11.42 -4.39
CA LEU A 115 -3.43 -10.42 -4.38
C LEU A 115 -3.61 -9.44 -5.53
N GLN A 116 -3.39 -8.17 -5.24
CA GLN A 116 -3.31 -7.11 -6.24
C GLN A 116 -2.09 -6.24 -5.95
N TYR A 117 -1.18 -6.13 -6.89
CA TYR A 117 0.01 -5.31 -6.78
C TYR A 117 0.00 -4.21 -7.83
N ALA A 118 0.43 -3.01 -7.45
CA ALA A 118 0.70 -1.95 -8.40
C ALA A 118 1.90 -1.11 -7.99
N ASN A 119 2.66 -0.68 -8.99
CA ASN A 119 3.59 0.42 -8.86
C ASN A 119 2.78 1.72 -8.75
N SER A 120 3.21 2.63 -7.88
CA SER A 120 2.63 3.98 -7.81
C SER A 120 1.12 4.01 -7.51
N ALA A 121 0.63 3.10 -6.66
CA ALA A 121 -0.72 3.18 -6.10
C ALA A 121 -0.87 4.47 -5.28
N GLU A 122 -2.01 5.13 -5.38
CA GLU A 122 -2.31 6.28 -4.53
C GLU A 122 -2.80 5.79 -3.18
N ILE A 123 -2.06 6.10 -2.12
CA ILE A 123 -2.44 5.84 -0.73
C ILE A 123 -2.89 7.17 -0.13
N SER A 124 -4.12 7.20 0.35
CA SER A 124 -4.70 8.40 0.93
C SER A 124 -4.97 8.19 2.42
N ARG A 125 -4.62 9.20 3.24
CA ARG A 125 -4.96 9.25 4.66
C ARG A 125 -5.99 10.33 4.90
N ILE A 126 -7.14 9.92 5.41
CA ILE A 126 -8.31 10.75 5.67
C ILE A 126 -8.36 11.01 7.16
N ASN A 127 -8.32 12.28 7.56
CA ASN A 127 -8.47 12.66 8.96
C ASN A 127 -9.93 12.97 9.27
N LYS A 128 -10.62 12.01 9.87
CA LYS A 128 -12.04 12.12 10.21
C LYS A 128 -12.34 13.01 11.44
N GLY A 129 -11.29 13.42 12.17
CA GLY A 129 -11.46 14.26 13.36
C GLY A 129 -10.71 13.71 14.57
N LEU A 130 -10.97 14.24 15.74
CA LEU A 130 -10.44 13.69 16.99
C LEU A 130 -11.14 12.38 17.34
N LYS A 131 -10.39 11.39 17.85
CA LYS A 131 -10.97 10.13 18.33
C LYS A 131 -12.03 10.34 19.42
N ARG A 132 -11.90 11.41 20.24
CA ARG A 132 -12.81 11.76 21.33
C ARG A 132 -13.89 12.78 20.97
N ARG A 133 -14.14 13.01 19.64
CA ARG A 133 -15.24 13.91 19.26
C ARG A 133 -16.58 13.42 19.79
N LYS A 134 -17.45 14.35 20.20
CA LYS A 134 -18.75 14.01 20.80
C LYS A 134 -19.65 13.25 19.82
N ASN A 135 -19.67 13.69 18.56
CA ASN A 135 -20.43 13.03 17.51
C ASN A 135 -19.49 12.29 16.56
N GLN A 136 -19.48 10.98 16.63
CA GLN A 136 -18.61 10.12 15.80
C GLN A 136 -19.03 10.08 14.34
N THR A 137 -20.26 10.49 14.00
CA THR A 137 -20.74 10.51 12.61
C THR A 137 -20.39 11.81 11.87
N VAL A 138 -19.99 12.85 12.60
CA VAL A 138 -19.58 14.13 12.02
C VAL A 138 -18.07 14.13 11.82
N PHE A 139 -17.65 14.17 10.56
CA PHE A 139 -16.23 14.13 10.18
C PHE A 139 -15.65 15.52 9.94
N GLY A 140 -14.32 15.63 10.15
CA GLY A 140 -13.52 16.78 9.77
C GLY A 140 -13.47 17.91 10.77
N PHE A 141 -13.02 19.06 10.31
CA PHE A 141 -12.70 20.24 11.11
C PHE A 141 -13.25 21.49 10.46
N ASN A 142 -13.58 22.48 11.27
CA ASN A 142 -13.97 23.80 10.79
C ASN A 142 -12.73 24.66 10.50
N ILE A 143 -12.69 25.27 9.32
CA ILE A 143 -11.59 26.12 8.84
C ILE A 143 -12.15 27.43 8.27
N ASP A 144 -11.48 28.53 8.50
CA ASP A 144 -11.75 29.78 7.82
C ASP A 144 -11.23 29.69 6.36
N PRO A 145 -12.09 29.73 5.33
CA PRO A 145 -11.68 29.55 3.94
C PRO A 145 -10.78 30.66 3.42
N ARG A 146 -10.85 31.87 4.00
CA ARG A 146 -10.01 33.00 3.56
C ARG A 146 -8.63 32.96 4.17
N SER A 147 -8.56 32.78 5.48
CA SER A 147 -7.28 32.81 6.21
C SER A 147 -6.59 31.46 6.30
N GLY A 148 -7.35 30.35 6.26
CA GLY A 148 -6.86 28.98 6.47
C GLY A 148 -6.64 28.62 7.94
N TYR A 149 -7.05 29.46 8.89
CA TYR A 149 -6.97 29.13 10.33
C TYR A 149 -8.05 28.12 10.72
N TRP A 150 -7.66 27.16 11.55
CA TRP A 150 -8.60 26.21 12.14
C TRP A 150 -9.46 26.91 13.22
N ALA A 151 -10.75 26.65 13.20
CA ALA A 151 -11.65 27.16 14.22
C ALA A 151 -11.36 26.52 15.59
N LYS A 152 -11.65 27.23 16.66
CA LYS A 152 -11.34 26.80 18.02
C LYS A 152 -12.28 25.69 18.53
N SER A 153 -13.51 25.62 18.03
CA SER A 153 -14.51 24.61 18.38
C SER A 153 -14.63 23.59 17.26
N GLU A 154 -14.50 22.30 17.59
CA GLU A 154 -14.60 21.19 16.63
C GLU A 154 -16.04 20.66 16.51
N ASP A 155 -16.87 20.94 17.51
CA ASP A 155 -18.19 20.33 17.70
C ASP A 155 -19.38 21.21 17.31
N GLU A 156 -19.15 22.47 16.93
CA GLU A 156 -20.23 23.38 16.56
C GLU A 156 -20.44 23.40 15.04
N GLU A 157 -21.66 23.07 14.61
CA GLU A 157 -22.11 23.45 13.28
C GLU A 157 -22.04 24.97 13.14
N PRO A 158 -21.64 25.51 11.97
CA PRO A 158 -21.62 26.96 11.77
C PRO A 158 -22.98 27.53 12.09
N ASP A 159 -23.00 28.47 13.05
CA ASP A 159 -24.23 29.13 13.51
C ASP A 159 -24.94 29.78 12.30
N VAL A 160 -26.23 29.48 12.11
CA VAL A 160 -26.98 29.91 10.94
C VAL A 160 -27.23 31.42 10.93
N ASP A 161 -27.10 32.07 12.11
CA ASP A 161 -27.40 33.50 12.35
C ASP A 161 -26.15 34.41 12.42
N VAL A 162 -25.03 34.04 11.80
CA VAL A 162 -23.82 34.87 11.76
C VAL A 162 -24.08 36.08 10.83
N PRO A 163 -23.73 37.32 11.24
CA PRO A 163 -23.83 38.51 10.40
C PRO A 163 -23.11 38.36 9.05
N PRO A 164 -23.62 38.98 7.95
CA PRO A 164 -23.08 38.81 6.61
C PRO A 164 -21.61 39.20 6.42
N ASP A 165 -21.06 40.01 7.33
CA ASP A 165 -19.67 40.50 7.29
C ASP A 165 -18.68 39.52 7.94
N VAL A 166 -19.15 38.49 8.65
CA VAL A 166 -18.31 37.49 9.30
C VAL A 166 -18.15 36.29 8.39
N VAL A 167 -16.90 35.95 8.08
CA VAL A 167 -16.60 34.75 7.30
C VAL A 167 -17.02 33.52 8.09
N ARG A 168 -17.96 32.76 7.54
CA ARG A 168 -18.42 31.52 8.15
C ARG A 168 -17.35 30.44 8.00
N PRO A 169 -16.95 29.75 9.07
CA PRO A 169 -16.08 28.58 8.93
C PRO A 169 -16.74 27.50 8.06
N VAL A 170 -15.95 26.89 7.21
CA VAL A 170 -16.36 25.77 6.37
C VAL A 170 -15.84 24.49 6.97
N ARG A 171 -16.68 23.47 7.08
CA ARG A 171 -16.23 22.14 7.53
C ARG A 171 -15.61 21.39 6.38
N ILE A 172 -14.40 20.86 6.60
CA ILE A 172 -13.66 20.03 5.64
C ILE A 172 -13.13 18.78 6.32
N VAL A 173 -12.94 17.72 5.55
CA VAL A 173 -12.23 16.51 5.94
C VAL A 173 -10.84 16.54 5.29
N PRO A 174 -9.76 16.75 6.04
CA PRO A 174 -8.41 16.79 5.49
C PRO A 174 -8.03 15.43 4.93
N ILE A 175 -7.47 15.43 3.71
CA ILE A 175 -6.91 14.25 3.06
C ILE A 175 -5.47 14.53 2.60
N VAL A 176 -4.59 13.57 2.83
CA VAL A 176 -3.22 13.59 2.30
C VAL A 176 -3.07 12.40 1.37
N ARG A 177 -2.45 12.61 0.21
CA ARG A 177 -2.25 11.59 -0.83
C ARG A 177 -0.77 11.41 -1.09
N ASP A 178 -0.36 10.16 -1.21
CA ASP A 178 1.01 9.77 -1.55
C ASP A 178 0.99 8.62 -2.55
N ARG A 179 2.03 8.48 -3.35
CA ARG A 179 2.16 7.39 -4.32
C ARG A 179 3.22 6.42 -3.87
N LYS A 180 2.84 5.16 -3.73
CA LYS A 180 3.70 4.08 -3.23
C LYS A 180 3.50 2.82 -4.05
N ASN A 181 4.53 1.99 -4.11
CA ASN A 181 4.34 0.60 -4.52
C ASN A 181 3.53 -0.09 -3.43
N ALA A 182 2.45 -0.74 -3.81
CA ALA A 182 1.52 -1.33 -2.86
C ALA A 182 1.05 -2.71 -3.29
N LEU A 183 0.88 -3.59 -2.31
CA LEU A 183 0.34 -4.93 -2.42
C LEU A 183 -0.87 -5.07 -1.49
N LEU A 184 -2.03 -5.35 -2.06
CA LEU A 184 -3.23 -5.71 -1.33
C LEU A 184 -3.29 -7.24 -1.22
N LEU A 185 -3.33 -7.73 0.02
CA LEU A 185 -3.62 -9.12 0.34
C LEU A 185 -5.04 -9.18 0.89
N ARG A 186 -5.98 -9.66 0.10
CA ARG A 186 -7.40 -9.74 0.48
C ARG A 186 -7.76 -11.17 0.84
N PHE A 187 -8.26 -11.38 2.05
CA PHE A 187 -8.78 -12.67 2.47
C PHE A 187 -10.06 -12.99 1.69
N LEU A 188 -10.19 -14.21 1.18
CA LEU A 188 -11.37 -14.60 0.40
C LEU A 188 -12.58 -14.84 1.29
N ASP A 189 -12.36 -15.33 2.51
CA ASP A 189 -13.38 -15.47 3.55
C ASP A 189 -12.90 -14.77 4.85
N PRO A 190 -12.92 -13.42 4.90
CA PRO A 190 -12.41 -12.69 6.05
C PRO A 190 -13.29 -12.88 7.30
N ASP A 191 -14.57 -13.20 7.14
CA ASP A 191 -15.51 -13.38 8.25
C ASP A 191 -15.32 -14.73 8.96
N ALA A 192 -14.55 -15.67 8.36
CA ALA A 192 -14.15 -16.91 9.00
C ALA A 192 -13.05 -16.72 10.06
N TYR A 193 -12.41 -15.56 10.13
CA TYR A 193 -11.26 -15.31 11.00
C TYR A 193 -11.55 -14.24 12.04
N ALA A 194 -11.05 -14.45 13.25
CA ALA A 194 -11.10 -13.44 14.29
C ALA A 194 -10.22 -12.22 13.91
N PRO A 195 -10.60 -10.97 14.29
CA PRO A 195 -9.78 -9.78 14.04
C PRO A 195 -8.34 -9.90 14.57
N GLU A 196 -8.14 -10.60 15.68
CA GLU A 196 -6.84 -10.91 16.29
C GLU A 196 -5.99 -11.80 15.38
N THR A 197 -6.61 -12.75 14.70
CA THR A 197 -5.92 -13.63 13.73
C THR A 197 -5.40 -12.81 12.56
N ILE A 198 -6.26 -11.99 11.94
CA ILE A 198 -5.85 -11.16 10.80
C ILE A 198 -4.76 -10.16 11.22
N ALA A 199 -4.89 -9.54 12.41
CA ALA A 199 -3.89 -8.63 12.94
C ALA A 199 -2.55 -9.34 13.18
N THR A 200 -2.57 -10.52 13.79
CA THR A 200 -1.35 -11.30 14.05
C THR A 200 -0.67 -11.72 12.75
N VAL A 201 -1.41 -12.24 11.78
CA VAL A 201 -0.89 -12.60 10.46
C VAL A 201 -0.33 -11.39 9.72
N GLN A 202 -1.03 -10.24 9.76
CA GLN A 202 -0.53 -8.99 9.17
C GLN A 202 0.86 -8.65 9.68
N HIS A 203 1.04 -8.58 11.00
CA HIS A 203 2.31 -8.17 11.59
C HIS A 203 3.38 -9.26 11.48
N ALA A 204 3.00 -10.53 11.48
CA ALA A 204 3.90 -11.64 11.21
C ALA A 204 4.46 -11.58 9.78
N LEU A 205 3.61 -11.36 8.77
CA LEU A 205 4.04 -11.22 7.39
C LEU A 205 4.91 -9.99 7.18
N LEU A 206 4.55 -8.81 7.71
CA LEU A 206 5.37 -7.61 7.59
C LEU A 206 6.75 -7.80 8.21
N ARG A 207 6.82 -8.45 9.37
CA ARG A 207 8.10 -8.75 10.02
C ARG A 207 8.90 -9.78 9.24
N GLY A 208 8.23 -10.83 8.74
CA GLY A 208 8.83 -11.84 7.86
C GLY A 208 9.40 -11.23 6.57
N ILE A 209 8.68 -10.31 5.93
CA ILE A 209 9.16 -9.57 4.76
C ILE A 209 10.42 -8.79 5.11
N ALA A 210 10.39 -8.00 6.20
CA ALA A 210 11.53 -7.17 6.59
C ALA A 210 12.80 -8.01 6.81
N VAL A 211 12.69 -9.16 7.48
CA VAL A 211 13.83 -10.03 7.72
C VAL A 211 14.28 -10.79 6.47
N THR A 212 13.33 -11.36 5.71
CA THR A 212 13.66 -12.13 4.50
C THR A 212 14.39 -11.29 3.45
N TYR A 213 14.01 -10.02 3.33
CA TYR A 213 14.58 -9.10 2.34
C TYR A 213 15.56 -8.09 2.92
N GLN A 214 15.94 -8.25 4.20
CA GLN A 214 16.91 -7.41 4.91
C GLN A 214 16.54 -5.91 4.89
N LEU A 215 15.28 -5.62 5.11
CA LEU A 215 14.77 -4.26 5.17
C LEU A 215 14.87 -3.69 6.58
N GLU A 216 15.07 -2.39 6.69
CA GLU A 216 14.99 -1.67 7.96
C GLU A 216 13.54 -1.56 8.45
N GLU A 217 13.39 -1.36 9.76
CA GLU A 217 12.07 -1.17 10.36
C GLU A 217 11.44 0.13 9.84
N GLY A 218 10.23 0.03 9.27
CA GLY A 218 9.50 1.15 8.68
C GLY A 218 9.65 1.29 7.17
N GLU A 219 10.51 0.52 6.50
CA GLU A 219 10.59 0.53 5.02
C GLU A 219 9.39 -0.16 4.36
N ILE A 220 8.83 -1.17 5.01
CA ILE A 220 7.54 -1.77 4.66
C ILE A 220 6.55 -1.47 5.78
N LEU A 221 5.43 -0.88 5.40
CA LEU A 221 4.31 -0.60 6.29
C LEU A 221 3.07 -1.35 5.84
N GLY A 222 2.17 -1.61 6.76
CA GLY A 222 0.92 -2.30 6.46
C GLY A 222 -0.25 -1.70 7.22
N GLU A 223 -1.37 -1.53 6.50
CA GLU A 223 -2.61 -1.01 7.06
C GLU A 223 -3.71 -2.06 6.91
N PRO A 224 -4.52 -2.28 7.96
CA PRO A 224 -5.72 -3.09 7.85
C PRO A 224 -6.80 -2.35 7.08
N LEU A 225 -7.44 -3.01 6.13
CA LEU A 225 -8.51 -2.45 5.32
C LEU A 225 -9.80 -3.27 5.47
N PRO A 226 -10.96 -2.65 5.27
CA PRO A 226 -11.20 -1.21 5.02
C PRO A 226 -11.00 -0.31 6.24
N ALA A 227 -10.97 -0.87 7.45
CA ALA A 227 -10.74 -0.15 8.70
C ALA A 227 -10.12 -1.06 9.76
N ARG A 228 -9.60 -0.48 10.86
CA ARG A 228 -8.96 -1.25 11.94
C ARG A 228 -9.94 -2.13 12.71
N ASP A 229 -11.17 -1.71 12.82
CA ASP A 229 -12.29 -2.44 13.48
C ASP A 229 -13.02 -3.39 12.50
N ASN A 230 -12.73 -3.32 11.21
CA ASN A 230 -13.24 -4.21 10.17
C ASN A 230 -12.09 -4.66 9.26
N ARG A 231 -11.36 -5.69 9.68
CA ARG A 231 -10.16 -6.18 8.98
C ARG A 231 -10.54 -7.26 7.98
N ARG A 232 -10.49 -6.95 6.70
CA ARG A 232 -10.80 -7.86 5.60
C ARG A 232 -9.63 -8.06 4.63
N SER A 233 -8.68 -7.14 4.68
CA SER A 233 -7.50 -7.11 3.79
C SER A 233 -6.33 -6.45 4.49
N ILE A 234 -5.14 -6.72 3.99
CA ILE A 234 -3.89 -6.07 4.40
C ILE A 234 -3.36 -5.30 3.20
N LEU A 235 -3.18 -3.98 3.34
CA LEU A 235 -2.47 -3.17 2.37
C LEU A 235 -1.03 -3.01 2.83
N ALA A 236 -0.10 -3.73 2.22
CA ALA A 236 1.32 -3.50 2.41
C ALA A 236 1.84 -2.47 1.39
N TYR A 237 2.70 -1.55 1.80
CA TYR A 237 3.30 -0.57 0.91
C TYR A 237 4.74 -0.22 1.31
N GLU A 238 5.55 0.11 0.30
CA GLU A 238 6.93 0.55 0.49
C GLU A 238 6.95 2.03 0.91
N ALA A 239 7.55 2.34 2.06
CA ALA A 239 7.50 3.68 2.63
C ALA A 239 8.36 4.68 1.85
N THR A 240 9.48 4.23 1.28
CA THR A 240 10.40 5.04 0.49
C THR A 240 9.84 5.35 -0.90
N GLU A 241 10.18 6.52 -1.43
CA GLU A 241 9.84 6.89 -2.81
C GLU A 241 10.63 6.01 -3.79
N GLY A 242 9.94 5.43 -4.77
CA GLY A 242 10.52 4.45 -5.70
C GLY A 242 10.59 3.02 -5.16
N GLY A 243 10.53 2.83 -3.84
CA GLY A 243 10.51 1.54 -3.17
C GLY A 243 11.75 0.66 -3.35
N ALA A 244 11.83 -0.44 -2.60
CA ALA A 244 12.87 -1.45 -2.73
C ALA A 244 12.52 -2.55 -3.77
N GLY A 245 11.31 -2.52 -4.34
CA GLY A 245 10.83 -3.52 -5.30
C GLY A 245 10.50 -4.87 -4.64
N VAL A 246 10.42 -4.93 -3.33
CA VAL A 246 10.20 -6.17 -2.58
C VAL A 246 8.78 -6.68 -2.78
N LEU A 247 7.79 -5.77 -2.77
CA LEU A 247 6.39 -6.16 -2.96
C LEU A 247 6.12 -6.73 -4.36
N ASN A 248 6.85 -6.26 -5.37
CA ASN A 248 6.81 -6.84 -6.71
C ASN A 248 7.32 -8.29 -6.70
N ARG A 249 8.46 -8.55 -6.04
CA ARG A 249 9.03 -9.89 -5.91
C ARG A 249 8.08 -10.85 -5.21
N LEU A 250 7.29 -10.37 -4.23
CA LEU A 250 6.29 -11.20 -3.55
C LEU A 250 5.20 -11.71 -4.48
N VAL A 251 4.95 -11.05 -5.61
CA VAL A 251 3.93 -11.46 -6.59
C VAL A 251 4.55 -12.24 -7.76
N GLU A 252 5.80 -11.92 -8.12
CA GLU A 252 6.49 -12.58 -9.24
C GLU A 252 7.05 -13.96 -8.90
N ASP A 253 7.60 -14.15 -7.68
CA ASP A 253 8.08 -15.47 -7.22
C ASP A 253 6.94 -16.25 -6.57
N ALA A 254 6.53 -17.36 -7.19
CA ALA A 254 5.44 -18.20 -6.73
C ALA A 254 5.56 -18.60 -5.24
N HIS A 255 6.78 -18.74 -4.73
CA HIS A 255 7.03 -19.22 -3.36
C HIS A 255 7.51 -18.12 -2.40
N ALA A 256 7.60 -16.86 -2.85
CA ALA A 256 8.13 -15.76 -2.02
C ALA A 256 7.32 -15.55 -0.73
N LEU A 257 5.99 -15.50 -0.84
CA LEU A 257 5.12 -15.32 0.32
C LEU A 257 5.20 -16.52 1.29
N GLY A 258 5.38 -17.73 0.75
CA GLY A 258 5.61 -18.94 1.56
C GLY A 258 6.92 -18.88 2.36
N LYS A 259 8.01 -18.38 1.74
CA LYS A 259 9.28 -18.15 2.44
C LYS A 259 9.13 -17.13 3.56
N VAL A 260 8.38 -16.06 3.32
CA VAL A 260 8.07 -15.02 4.30
C VAL A 260 7.27 -15.59 5.48
N ALA A 261 6.24 -16.38 5.21
CA ALA A 261 5.42 -17.00 6.26
C ALA A 261 6.22 -17.99 7.13
N ARG A 262 7.10 -18.78 6.51
CA ARG A 262 8.05 -19.66 7.22
C ARG A 262 8.98 -18.86 8.14
N GLU A 263 9.58 -17.78 7.63
CA GLU A 263 10.46 -16.92 8.43
C GLU A 263 9.71 -16.26 9.58
N ALA A 264 8.47 -15.80 9.34
CA ALA A 264 7.61 -15.23 10.37
C ALA A 264 7.37 -16.20 11.55
N LEU A 265 7.09 -17.49 11.28
CA LEU A 265 6.94 -18.51 12.32
C LEU A 265 8.22 -18.69 13.15
N SER A 266 9.39 -18.69 12.52
CA SER A 266 10.69 -18.74 13.20
C SER A 266 10.91 -17.52 14.10
N LEU A 267 10.59 -16.33 13.61
CA LEU A 267 10.65 -15.06 14.36
C LEU A 267 9.68 -15.05 15.55
N MET A 268 8.54 -15.70 15.44
CA MET A 268 7.55 -15.87 16.51
C MET A 268 8.00 -16.82 17.63
N HIS A 269 9.26 -17.21 17.66
CA HIS A 269 9.89 -18.10 18.63
C HIS A 269 9.40 -19.55 18.58
N PHE A 270 9.04 -20.03 17.38
CA PHE A 270 8.71 -21.44 17.20
C PHE A 270 9.88 -22.24 16.62
N ASP A 271 10.10 -23.44 17.16
CA ASP A 271 10.92 -24.49 16.60
C ASP A 271 10.06 -25.50 15.84
N LYS A 272 10.73 -26.41 15.12
CA LYS A 272 10.10 -27.43 14.26
C LYS A 272 9.18 -26.86 13.18
N VAL A 273 9.51 -25.65 12.72
CA VAL A 273 8.72 -24.96 11.71
C VAL A 273 8.64 -25.78 10.42
N ASP A 274 9.75 -26.39 9.97
CA ASP A 274 9.75 -27.20 8.74
C ASP A 274 8.94 -28.50 8.89
N ASP A 275 8.99 -29.13 10.07
CA ASP A 275 8.17 -30.34 10.35
C ASP A 275 6.67 -30.00 10.32
N ALA A 276 6.29 -28.87 10.94
CA ALA A 276 4.92 -28.38 10.96
C ALA A 276 4.42 -28.01 9.55
N ILE A 277 5.24 -27.33 8.75
CA ILE A 277 4.94 -27.00 7.36
C ILE A 277 4.77 -28.27 6.53
N ALA A 278 5.68 -29.24 6.64
CA ALA A 278 5.61 -30.47 5.89
C ALA A 278 4.32 -31.28 6.22
N ALA A 279 3.94 -31.33 7.49
CA ALA A 279 2.72 -31.97 7.96
C ALA A 279 1.45 -31.15 7.66
N GLY A 280 1.55 -29.84 7.52
CA GLY A 280 0.40 -28.93 7.43
C GLY A 280 -0.34 -28.75 8.76
N ASP A 281 0.36 -28.89 9.87
CA ASP A 281 -0.23 -28.92 11.21
C ASP A 281 0.54 -28.00 12.17
N ALA A 282 -0.09 -26.89 12.54
CA ALA A 282 0.47 -25.91 13.46
C ALA A 282 0.65 -26.45 14.90
N SER A 283 0.02 -27.56 15.26
CA SER A 283 0.17 -28.18 16.59
C SER A 283 1.56 -28.78 16.81
N LEU A 284 2.31 -29.03 15.74
CA LEU A 284 3.70 -29.52 15.78
C LEU A 284 4.72 -28.44 16.10
N LEU A 285 4.34 -27.17 16.05
CA LEU A 285 5.20 -26.07 16.44
C LEU A 285 5.57 -26.14 17.92
N VAL A 286 6.84 -26.01 18.24
CA VAL A 286 7.35 -26.02 19.61
C VAL A 286 7.69 -24.60 20.03
N ASP A 287 7.03 -24.13 21.07
CA ASP A 287 7.26 -22.78 21.60
C ASP A 287 8.54 -22.74 22.45
N ARG A 288 9.55 -21.97 21.99
CA ARG A 288 10.85 -21.80 22.68
C ARG A 288 10.81 -20.78 23.82
N ASP A 289 9.82 -19.90 23.85
CA ASP A 289 9.87 -18.67 24.67
C ASP A 289 8.52 -18.38 25.37
N SER A 290 7.76 -19.42 25.63
CA SER A 290 6.39 -19.32 26.19
C SER A 290 6.36 -18.59 27.55
N GLY A 291 7.43 -18.66 28.32
CA GLY A 291 7.55 -17.99 29.62
C GLY A 291 7.86 -16.49 29.53
N ALA A 292 8.60 -16.08 28.51
CA ALA A 292 9.06 -14.68 28.34
C ALA A 292 8.27 -13.90 27.29
N CYS A 293 7.69 -14.61 26.31
CA CYS A 293 6.90 -14.01 25.23
C CYS A 293 5.54 -14.70 25.13
N VAL A 294 4.56 -14.23 25.88
CA VAL A 294 3.22 -14.85 25.91
C VAL A 294 2.44 -14.54 24.62
N ARG A 295 2.12 -13.28 24.36
CA ARG A 295 1.33 -12.85 23.18
C ARG A 295 2.17 -12.25 22.06
N GLY A 296 3.28 -11.63 22.41
CA GLY A 296 4.20 -10.98 21.49
C GLY A 296 5.25 -10.17 22.23
N CYS A 297 6.37 -9.91 21.60
CA CYS A 297 7.43 -9.05 22.12
C CYS A 297 8.09 -8.24 21.00
N TYR A 298 8.90 -7.25 21.36
CA TYR A 298 9.61 -6.41 20.39
C TYR A 298 10.69 -7.14 19.58
N ARG A 299 11.05 -8.36 19.96
CA ARG A 299 11.94 -9.23 19.15
C ARG A 299 11.17 -10.01 18.07
N CYS A 300 9.86 -10.19 18.24
CA CYS A 300 9.03 -10.93 17.29
C CYS A 300 8.04 -10.03 16.55
N LEU A 301 6.87 -9.78 17.11
CA LEU A 301 5.74 -9.15 16.41
C LEU A 301 5.49 -7.69 16.76
N LEU A 302 5.89 -7.25 17.97
CA LEU A 302 5.64 -5.89 18.41
C LEU A 302 6.68 -4.93 17.83
N SER A 303 6.23 -3.74 17.44
CA SER A 303 7.08 -2.65 16.98
C SER A 303 6.51 -1.30 17.40
N TYR A 304 7.29 -0.24 17.24
CA TYR A 304 6.82 1.12 17.43
C TYR A 304 5.67 1.48 16.46
N PHE A 305 5.70 0.93 15.25
CA PHE A 305 4.74 1.26 14.18
C PHE A 305 3.38 0.56 14.34
N ASN A 306 3.31 -0.51 15.14
CA ASN A 306 2.07 -1.28 15.31
C ASN A 306 1.46 -1.17 16.71
N GLN A 307 1.84 -0.18 17.51
CA GLN A 307 1.31 0.05 18.85
C GLN A 307 -0.24 0.00 18.95
N PRO A 308 -1.01 0.56 17.99
CA PRO A 308 -2.47 0.49 18.04
C PRO A 308 -3.05 -0.94 17.98
N ASP A 309 -2.25 -1.91 17.54
CA ASP A 309 -2.67 -3.31 17.37
C ASP A 309 -2.08 -4.25 18.42
N HIS A 310 -1.28 -3.76 19.38
CA HIS A 310 -0.62 -4.59 20.40
C HIS A 310 -1.59 -5.48 21.18
N GLU A 311 -2.81 -5.00 21.46
CA GLU A 311 -3.83 -5.77 22.16
C GLU A 311 -4.44 -6.89 21.31
N LEU A 312 -4.38 -6.78 19.98
CA LEU A 312 -4.89 -7.76 19.04
C LEU A 312 -3.86 -8.83 18.66
N ILE A 313 -2.57 -8.48 18.74
CA ILE A 313 -1.50 -9.39 18.36
C ILE A 313 -1.38 -10.54 19.36
N ASP A 314 -1.49 -11.77 18.87
CA ASP A 314 -1.31 -12.98 19.67
C ASP A 314 -0.58 -14.08 18.89
N ARG A 315 0.74 -14.20 19.11
CA ARG A 315 1.55 -15.25 18.50
C ARG A 315 1.12 -16.68 18.90
N ALA A 316 0.44 -16.82 20.03
CA ALA A 316 -0.02 -18.12 20.51
C ALA A 316 -1.34 -18.57 19.85
N SER A 317 -2.04 -17.67 19.12
CA SER A 317 -3.27 -18.00 18.41
C SER A 317 -3.09 -19.22 17.50
N ALA A 318 -3.88 -20.27 17.75
CA ALA A 318 -3.84 -21.50 16.93
C ALA A 318 -4.23 -21.20 15.48
N GLU A 319 -5.24 -20.37 15.29
CA GLU A 319 -5.74 -19.97 13.98
C GLU A 319 -4.70 -19.17 13.17
N ALA A 320 -4.02 -18.20 13.80
CA ALA A 320 -2.96 -17.43 13.14
C ALA A 320 -1.76 -18.32 12.76
N LYS A 321 -1.36 -19.23 13.63
CA LYS A 321 -0.30 -20.22 13.35
C LYS A 321 -0.67 -21.12 12.17
N GLN A 322 -1.90 -21.65 12.17
CA GLN A 322 -2.36 -22.51 11.07
C GLN A 322 -2.38 -21.75 9.74
N MET A 323 -2.89 -20.52 9.73
CA MET A 323 -2.87 -19.68 8.54
C MET A 323 -1.44 -19.44 8.02
N LEU A 324 -0.47 -19.18 8.90
CA LEU A 324 0.94 -19.02 8.50
C LEU A 324 1.54 -20.32 7.96
N ILE A 325 1.15 -21.48 8.51
CA ILE A 325 1.52 -22.82 7.95
C ILE A 325 0.94 -23.00 6.56
N ASP A 326 -0.34 -22.68 6.36
CA ASP A 326 -0.99 -22.78 5.05
C ASP A 326 -0.38 -21.83 4.03
N LEU A 327 -0.02 -20.61 4.45
CA LEU A 327 0.75 -19.67 3.62
C LEU A 327 2.15 -20.21 3.31
N ALA A 328 2.84 -20.85 4.26
CA ALA A 328 4.18 -21.41 4.03
C ALA A 328 4.18 -22.58 3.03
N ARG A 329 3.06 -23.28 2.87
CA ARG A 329 2.87 -24.43 1.95
C ARG A 329 2.33 -24.03 0.59
N GLY A 330 1.79 -22.83 0.48
CA GLY A 330 1.09 -22.39 -0.71
C GLY A 330 2.00 -21.74 -1.73
N GLU A 331 1.38 -21.39 -2.83
CA GLU A 331 2.03 -20.72 -3.96
C GLU A 331 1.14 -19.64 -4.58
N ILE A 332 1.79 -18.70 -5.26
CA ILE A 332 1.11 -17.66 -6.01
C ILE A 332 0.83 -18.16 -7.42
N VAL A 333 -0.42 -18.05 -7.83
CA VAL A 333 -0.89 -18.34 -9.19
C VAL A 333 -1.40 -17.04 -9.80
N LEU A 334 -0.71 -16.56 -10.81
CA LEU A 334 -1.12 -15.34 -11.52
C LEU A 334 -2.46 -15.54 -12.21
N ALA A 335 -3.37 -14.57 -12.09
CA ALA A 335 -4.65 -14.61 -12.76
C ALA A 335 -4.47 -14.58 -14.29
N ALA A 336 -5.23 -15.38 -15.01
CA ALA A 336 -5.20 -15.38 -16.47
C ALA A 336 -5.63 -13.99 -16.99
N GLY A 337 -4.73 -13.27 -17.66
CA GLY A 337 -4.96 -11.89 -18.13
C GLY A 337 -4.46 -10.80 -17.21
N SER A 338 -3.96 -11.10 -16.01
CA SER A 338 -3.14 -10.15 -15.25
C SER A 338 -1.88 -9.92 -16.07
N SER A 339 -1.68 -8.66 -16.47
CA SER A 339 -0.48 -8.30 -17.19
C SER A 339 0.72 -8.57 -16.28
N ARG A 340 1.36 -9.73 -16.46
CA ARG A 340 2.80 -9.70 -16.33
C ARG A 340 3.25 -8.56 -17.24
N HIS A 341 4.12 -7.68 -16.79
CA HIS A 341 5.21 -7.25 -17.62
C HIS A 341 6.18 -8.44 -17.90
N ALA A 342 5.69 -9.66 -17.78
CA ALA A 342 6.31 -10.86 -18.29
C ALA A 342 5.91 -10.95 -19.77
N GLY A 343 6.88 -10.81 -20.62
CA GLY A 343 6.76 -10.85 -22.05
C GLY A 343 5.71 -11.79 -22.60
N VAL A 344 4.55 -11.24 -22.95
CA VAL A 344 3.67 -11.83 -23.96
C VAL A 344 4.46 -12.07 -25.28
N ASP A 345 5.67 -11.51 -25.37
CA ASP A 345 6.52 -11.47 -26.57
C ASP A 345 7.74 -12.38 -26.45
N GLY A 346 7.89 -13.16 -25.36
CA GLY A 346 8.99 -14.09 -25.17
C GLY A 346 10.36 -13.46 -24.85
N TRP A 347 10.44 -12.14 -24.67
CA TRP A 347 11.71 -11.44 -24.49
C TRP A 347 12.49 -11.88 -23.23
N ASP A 348 11.81 -12.17 -22.12
CA ASP A 348 12.51 -12.62 -20.89
C ASP A 348 13.20 -13.98 -21.09
N ALA A 349 12.53 -14.89 -21.82
CA ALA A 349 13.12 -16.17 -22.20
C ALA A 349 14.28 -15.96 -23.19
N ALA A 350 14.10 -15.08 -24.18
CA ALA A 350 15.11 -14.77 -25.18
C ALA A 350 16.37 -14.13 -24.55
N PHE A 351 16.22 -13.22 -23.59
CA PHE A 351 17.34 -12.63 -22.84
C PHE A 351 18.10 -13.69 -22.04
N LYS A 352 17.37 -14.57 -21.35
CA LYS A 352 17.98 -15.67 -20.60
C LYS A 352 18.76 -16.63 -21.52
N ASP A 353 18.19 -16.99 -22.65
CA ASP A 353 18.81 -17.89 -23.63
C ASP A 353 20.02 -17.22 -24.28
N ALA A 354 20.02 -15.91 -24.47
CA ALA A 354 21.13 -15.11 -24.96
C ALA A 354 22.21 -14.82 -23.89
N GLY A 355 22.02 -15.26 -22.64
CA GLY A 355 22.95 -15.03 -21.54
C GLY A 355 22.94 -13.59 -21.01
N ILE A 356 21.88 -12.81 -21.27
CA ILE A 356 21.70 -11.46 -20.74
C ILE A 356 21.07 -11.57 -19.34
N PRO A 357 21.53 -10.78 -18.34
CA PRO A 357 20.89 -10.70 -17.03
C PRO A 357 19.41 -10.31 -17.15
N ALA A 358 18.58 -10.75 -16.22
CA ALA A 358 17.19 -10.30 -16.17
C ALA A 358 17.14 -8.76 -16.05
N PRO A 359 16.25 -8.09 -16.80
CA PRO A 359 16.08 -6.64 -16.67
C PRO A 359 15.69 -6.27 -15.25
N ASP A 360 16.06 -5.07 -14.81
CA ASP A 360 15.63 -4.52 -13.54
C ASP A 360 14.09 -4.38 -13.52
N GLY A 361 13.44 -4.75 -12.41
CA GLY A 361 11.98 -4.76 -12.30
C GLY A 361 11.30 -3.37 -12.33
N ALA A 362 12.06 -2.28 -12.51
CA ALA A 362 11.55 -0.91 -12.59
C ALA A 362 11.87 -0.29 -13.95
N SER A 363 10.85 0.26 -14.61
CA SER A 363 10.99 1.01 -15.84
C SER A 363 11.85 2.27 -15.67
N VAL A 364 12.50 2.71 -16.72
CA VAL A 364 13.25 3.97 -16.80
C VAL A 364 12.65 4.81 -17.91
N SER A 365 12.47 6.11 -17.67
CA SER A 365 11.91 7.01 -18.67
C SER A 365 12.95 8.03 -19.14
N PHE A 366 12.97 8.28 -20.45
CA PHE A 366 13.74 9.34 -21.07
C PHE A 366 12.78 10.23 -21.88
N ALA A 367 12.77 11.53 -21.60
CA ALA A 367 11.69 12.41 -22.01
C ALA A 367 10.32 11.82 -21.60
N ASP A 368 9.37 11.80 -22.52
CA ASP A 368 8.03 11.25 -22.31
C ASP A 368 7.92 9.77 -22.70
N GLN A 369 9.07 9.09 -22.96
CA GLN A 369 9.10 7.71 -23.40
C GLN A 369 9.60 6.78 -22.31
N GLU A 370 8.78 5.78 -21.96
CA GLU A 370 9.11 4.75 -20.99
C GLU A 370 9.84 3.58 -21.66
N MET A 371 10.96 3.18 -21.07
CA MET A 371 11.73 2.00 -21.48
C MET A 371 11.20 0.78 -20.76
N ARG A 372 10.77 -0.22 -21.51
CA ARG A 372 10.19 -1.45 -20.99
C ARG A 372 11.20 -2.32 -20.24
N PHE A 373 12.42 -2.39 -20.76
CA PHE A 373 13.52 -3.15 -20.18
C PHE A 373 14.64 -2.20 -19.80
N ALA A 374 15.22 -2.38 -18.63
CA ALA A 374 16.33 -1.57 -18.16
C ALA A 374 17.33 -2.43 -17.38
N TRP A 375 18.61 -2.18 -17.62
CA TRP A 375 19.75 -2.75 -16.89
C TRP A 375 20.60 -1.59 -16.39
N ARG A 376 20.23 -1.09 -15.21
CA ARG A 376 20.81 0.13 -14.63
C ARG A 376 22.30 0.01 -14.36
N THR A 377 22.75 -1.17 -13.96
CA THR A 377 24.18 -1.44 -13.71
C THR A 377 25.02 -1.36 -14.97
N HIS A 378 24.40 -1.52 -16.14
CA HIS A 378 25.07 -1.47 -17.46
C HIS A 378 24.72 -0.20 -18.24
N PHE A 379 23.85 0.66 -17.69
CA PHE A 379 23.33 1.85 -18.37
C PHE A 379 22.71 1.52 -19.75
N VAL A 380 21.98 0.42 -19.82
CA VAL A 380 21.29 -0.06 -21.00
C VAL A 380 19.79 -0.08 -20.76
N ALA A 381 19.01 0.36 -21.75
CA ALA A 381 17.57 0.22 -21.72
C ALA A 381 17.00 -0.09 -23.11
N ALA A 382 15.83 -0.75 -23.15
CA ALA A 382 15.19 -1.13 -24.39
C ALA A 382 13.66 -0.96 -24.32
N CYS A 383 13.05 -0.65 -25.46
CA CYS A 383 11.60 -0.59 -25.63
C CYS A 383 11.16 -1.27 -26.93
N THR A 384 9.89 -1.62 -27.03
CA THR A 384 9.28 -2.22 -28.22
C THR A 384 8.54 -1.19 -29.09
N SER A 385 8.64 0.08 -28.77
CA SER A 385 8.14 1.21 -29.57
C SER A 385 9.30 1.95 -30.22
N ALA A 386 9.02 2.65 -31.32
CA ALA A 386 10.04 3.49 -31.97
C ALA A 386 10.60 4.53 -30.99
N LEU A 387 11.92 4.63 -30.93
CA LEU A 387 12.62 5.57 -30.06
C LEU A 387 12.52 6.99 -30.58
N SER A 388 11.99 7.90 -29.78
CA SER A 388 11.93 9.34 -30.09
C SER A 388 13.35 9.94 -30.07
N GLU A 389 13.55 11.00 -30.87
CA GLU A 389 14.81 11.73 -30.91
C GLU A 389 15.14 12.37 -29.55
N ALA A 390 14.11 12.90 -28.87
CA ALA A 390 14.24 13.47 -27.53
C ALA A 390 14.68 12.45 -26.48
N ALA A 391 14.15 11.21 -26.55
CA ALA A 391 14.55 10.13 -25.63
C ALA A 391 16.02 9.74 -25.87
N ARG A 392 16.47 9.66 -27.12
CA ARG A 392 17.86 9.35 -27.46
C ARG A 392 18.82 10.43 -26.95
N GLU A 393 18.50 11.70 -27.16
CA GLU A 393 19.33 12.82 -26.73
C GLU A 393 19.48 12.88 -25.20
N ILE A 394 18.39 12.68 -24.46
CA ILE A 394 18.44 12.65 -22.99
C ILE A 394 19.20 11.44 -22.48
N ALA A 395 19.00 10.26 -23.09
CA ALA A 395 19.71 9.05 -22.71
C ALA A 395 21.22 9.19 -22.93
N ASP A 396 21.62 9.69 -24.09
CA ASP A 396 23.02 9.95 -24.43
C ASP A 396 23.68 10.93 -23.44
N THR A 397 22.98 12.02 -23.10
CA THR A 397 23.45 12.98 -22.10
C THR A 397 23.64 12.33 -20.71
N LYS A 398 22.86 11.29 -20.38
CA LYS A 398 22.94 10.53 -19.12
C LYS A 398 23.85 9.31 -19.20
N GLY A 399 24.49 9.07 -20.34
CA GLY A 399 25.38 7.91 -20.58
C GLY A 399 24.65 6.58 -20.72
N TRP A 400 23.38 6.59 -21.16
CA TRP A 400 22.59 5.39 -21.40
C TRP A 400 22.57 5.02 -22.86
N THR A 401 22.63 3.71 -23.13
CA THR A 401 22.45 3.16 -24.48
C THR A 401 21.02 2.62 -24.62
N LEU A 402 20.29 3.12 -25.62
CA LEU A 402 18.90 2.70 -25.87
C LEU A 402 18.82 1.76 -27.07
N PHE A 403 17.98 0.72 -26.93
CA PHE A 403 17.68 -0.25 -27.97
C PHE A 403 16.19 -0.23 -28.32
N GLU A 404 15.90 -0.30 -29.61
CA GLU A 404 14.56 -0.54 -30.12
C GLU A 404 14.45 -2.03 -30.50
N LEU A 405 13.49 -2.69 -29.87
CA LEU A 405 13.22 -4.11 -30.06
C LEU A 405 11.93 -4.28 -30.87
N PRO A 406 11.78 -5.31 -31.68
CA PRO A 406 10.52 -5.63 -32.32
C PRO A 406 9.45 -6.01 -31.29
N GLU A 407 8.18 -5.96 -31.70
CA GLU A 407 7.07 -6.32 -30.81
C GLU A 407 7.13 -7.76 -30.31
N THR A 408 7.75 -8.65 -31.06
CA THR A 408 7.95 -10.06 -30.71
C THR A 408 9.41 -10.46 -30.87
N CYS A 409 9.87 -11.43 -30.09
CA CYS A 409 11.25 -11.92 -30.12
C CYS A 409 11.49 -13.01 -31.18
N ALA A 410 10.67 -13.08 -32.25
CA ALA A 410 10.78 -14.14 -33.29
C ALA A 410 12.17 -14.22 -33.93
N ASP A 411 12.83 -13.10 -34.10
CA ASP A 411 14.17 -13.00 -34.70
C ASP A 411 15.32 -13.08 -33.68
N GLY A 412 15.00 -13.37 -32.41
CA GLY A 412 15.97 -13.42 -31.31
C GLY A 412 16.41 -12.05 -30.79
N VAL A 413 17.37 -12.06 -29.86
CA VAL A 413 17.93 -10.84 -29.27
C VAL A 413 18.97 -10.23 -30.20
N PRO A 414 18.91 -8.91 -30.48
CA PRO A 414 19.91 -8.25 -31.33
C PRO A 414 21.35 -8.43 -30.83
N ASP A 415 22.29 -8.79 -31.70
CA ASP A 415 23.71 -8.97 -31.35
C ASP A 415 24.32 -7.73 -30.69
N ALA A 416 23.88 -6.54 -31.10
CA ALA A 416 24.31 -5.28 -30.51
C ALA A 416 23.90 -5.17 -29.02
N LEU A 417 22.71 -5.64 -28.64
CA LEU A 417 22.28 -5.67 -27.23
C LEU A 417 23.06 -6.74 -26.46
N ILE A 418 23.29 -7.93 -27.05
CA ILE A 418 24.07 -9.00 -26.42
C ILE A 418 25.49 -8.52 -26.11
N SER A 419 26.08 -7.74 -27.02
CA SER A 419 27.45 -7.23 -26.85
C SER A 419 27.64 -6.30 -25.67
N MET A 420 26.54 -5.65 -25.18
CA MET A 420 26.60 -4.77 -24.03
C MET A 420 26.80 -5.52 -22.69
N PHE A 421 26.63 -6.84 -22.69
CA PHE A 421 26.74 -7.71 -21.51
C PHE A 421 27.88 -8.73 -21.59
N LYS A 422 28.68 -8.65 -22.66
CA LYS A 422 29.89 -9.44 -22.79
C LYS A 422 31.06 -8.57 -22.36
N ASP A 423 31.63 -8.86 -21.19
CA ASP A 423 32.96 -8.36 -20.78
C ASP A 423 34.08 -8.94 -21.62
#